data_38176ae27014d2d865abce8663b327fb
#
_entry.id   38176ae27014d2d865abce8663b327fb
#
_cell.length_a   1.000
_cell.length_b   1.000
_cell.length_c   1.000
_cell.angle_alpha   90.00
_cell.angle_beta   90.00
_cell.angle_gamma   90.00
#
_symmetry.space_group_name_H-M   'P 1'
#
loop_
_entity.id
_entity.type
_entity.pdbx_description
1 polymer ?
#
loop_
_entity_poly.entity_id
_entity_poly.type
_entity_poly.pdbx_seq_one_letter_code
_entity_poly.pdbx_strand_id
1 'polypeptide(L)'
;MKVLSYFNNRNFLITGHNGFKGSWLTGLLRELGANTTGLSNGTSSSRFYLENKNLRPDKEIIIDIRDRTALSKIKEVNEFDGVFHLAAQALVQDSYKHPLETFDSNVLGTANILDFVINSPRLKFFLCATTDKVYQSSIFRKPYEEIDQLGAGDDPYSASK
;
A
#
# COMPACT_ATOMS: atom_id res chain seq x y z
N MET A 1 23.61 -1.97 -9.96
CA MET A 1 23.14 -3.15 -10.69
C MET A 1 22.65 -4.30 -9.80
N LYS A 2 23.29 -4.67 -8.67
CA LYS A 2 22.82 -5.79 -7.81
C LYS A 2 21.42 -5.60 -7.19
N VAL A 3 21.00 -4.38 -6.87
CA VAL A 3 19.69 -4.11 -6.25
C VAL A 3 18.53 -4.37 -7.23
N LEU A 4 18.69 -4.02 -8.49
CA LEU A 4 17.63 -4.18 -9.50
C LEU A 4 17.38 -5.66 -9.85
N SER A 5 18.41 -6.51 -9.79
CA SER A 5 18.24 -7.96 -10.00
C SER A 5 17.50 -8.67 -8.87
N TYR A 6 17.32 -8.02 -7.73
CA TYR A 6 16.57 -8.59 -6.60
C TYR A 6 15.11 -8.87 -6.96
N PHE A 7 14.51 -8.06 -7.80
CA PHE A 7 13.08 -8.17 -8.15
C PHE A 7 12.80 -9.25 -9.20
N ASN A 8 13.80 -9.63 -9.97
CA ASN A 8 13.62 -10.57 -11.09
C ASN A 8 13.12 -11.94 -10.63
N ASN A 9 12.06 -12.44 -11.28
CA ASN A 9 11.39 -13.71 -10.97
C ASN A 9 10.89 -13.86 -9.51
N ARG A 10 10.61 -12.75 -8.83
CA ARG A 10 10.02 -12.74 -7.48
C ARG A 10 8.59 -12.23 -7.51
N ASN A 11 7.79 -12.68 -6.55
CA ASN A 11 6.37 -12.41 -6.46
C ASN A 11 6.09 -11.28 -5.47
N PHE A 12 5.44 -10.22 -5.92
CA PHE A 12 5.09 -9.08 -5.07
C PHE A 12 3.59 -8.82 -5.07
N LEU A 13 3.05 -8.57 -3.87
CA LEU A 13 1.72 -8.04 -3.70
C LEU A 13 1.78 -6.51 -3.62
N ILE A 14 0.98 -5.82 -4.42
CA ILE A 14 0.83 -4.37 -4.41
C ILE A 14 -0.62 -4.03 -4.07
N THR A 15 -0.90 -3.59 -2.85
CA THR A 15 -2.23 -3.10 -2.53
C THR A 15 -2.39 -1.66 -3.00
N GLY A 16 -3.56 -1.30 -3.50
CA GLY A 16 -3.77 0.01 -4.12
C GLY A 16 -3.04 0.20 -5.45
N HIS A 17 -2.77 -0.90 -6.16
CA HIS A 17 -2.04 -0.94 -7.43
C HIS A 17 -2.67 -0.06 -8.53
N ASN A 18 -3.97 0.17 -8.49
CA ASN A 18 -4.72 0.98 -9.44
C ASN A 18 -4.73 2.48 -9.11
N GLY A 19 -4.19 2.87 -7.96
CA GLY A 19 -3.94 4.27 -7.61
C GLY A 19 -2.74 4.86 -8.35
N PHE A 20 -2.50 6.17 -8.17
CA PHE A 20 -1.41 6.87 -8.87
C PHE A 20 -0.03 6.25 -8.57
N LYS A 21 0.37 6.16 -7.31
CA LYS A 21 1.67 5.58 -6.94
C LYS A 21 1.74 4.09 -7.23
N GLY A 22 0.64 3.36 -6.94
CA GLY A 22 0.58 1.92 -7.13
C GLY A 22 0.75 1.50 -8.58
N SER A 23 0.14 2.21 -9.52
CA SER A 23 0.28 1.90 -10.95
C SER A 23 1.71 2.09 -11.45
N TRP A 24 2.38 3.18 -11.08
CA TRP A 24 3.78 3.41 -11.43
C TRP A 24 4.72 2.37 -10.82
N LEU A 25 4.51 2.02 -9.55
CA LEU A 25 5.30 0.98 -8.89
C LEU A 25 5.10 -0.39 -9.56
N THR A 26 3.87 -0.73 -9.91
CA THR A 26 3.56 -1.98 -10.62
C THR A 26 4.30 -2.05 -11.95
N GLY A 27 4.24 -0.99 -12.76
CA GLY A 27 4.97 -0.92 -14.03
C GLY A 27 6.48 -1.06 -13.84
N LEU A 28 7.06 -0.36 -12.87
CA LEU A 28 8.49 -0.45 -12.56
C LEU A 28 8.90 -1.87 -12.15
N LEU A 29 8.14 -2.52 -11.26
CA LEU A 29 8.45 -3.89 -10.82
C LEU A 29 8.41 -4.88 -11.98
N ARG A 30 7.45 -4.75 -12.89
CA ARG A 30 7.37 -5.59 -14.09
C ARG A 30 8.55 -5.37 -15.03
N GLU A 31 8.97 -4.14 -15.26
CA GLU A 31 10.19 -3.83 -16.03
C GLU A 31 11.46 -4.42 -15.38
N LEU A 32 11.45 -4.60 -14.07
CA LEU A 32 12.53 -5.29 -13.33
C LEU A 32 12.39 -6.81 -13.33
N GLY A 33 11.43 -7.38 -14.07
CA GLY A 33 11.20 -8.82 -14.20
C GLY A 33 10.47 -9.46 -13.02
N ALA A 34 9.79 -8.68 -12.18
CA ALA A 34 8.98 -9.21 -11.08
C ALA A 34 7.63 -9.74 -11.57
N ASN A 35 7.10 -10.74 -10.88
CA ASN A 35 5.71 -11.16 -11.00
C ASN A 35 4.87 -10.34 -10.03
N THR A 36 3.83 -9.69 -10.52
CA THR A 36 3.07 -8.70 -9.75
C THR A 36 1.62 -9.13 -9.56
N THR A 37 1.15 -9.10 -8.32
CA THR A 37 -0.27 -9.24 -7.98
C THR A 37 -0.77 -7.95 -7.39
N GLY A 38 -1.77 -7.35 -8.02
CA GLY A 38 -2.43 -6.14 -7.53
C GLY A 38 -3.66 -6.48 -6.70
N LEU A 39 -3.86 -5.80 -5.58
CA LEU A 39 -5.06 -5.90 -4.77
C LEU A 39 -5.68 -4.50 -4.62
N SER A 40 -6.97 -4.38 -4.90
CA SER A 40 -7.74 -3.14 -4.72
C SER A 40 -9.23 -3.45 -4.53
N ASN A 41 -9.98 -2.47 -4.04
CA ASN A 41 -11.44 -2.58 -3.93
C ASN A 41 -12.19 -2.34 -5.26
N GLY A 42 -11.47 -2.01 -6.34
CA GLY A 42 -12.05 -1.80 -7.66
C GLY A 42 -12.83 -0.48 -7.85
N THR A 43 -12.99 0.34 -6.81
CA THR A 43 -13.89 1.51 -6.85
C THR A 43 -13.27 2.75 -7.49
N SER A 44 -11.96 2.88 -7.49
CA SER A 44 -11.28 4.03 -8.09
C SER A 44 -9.97 3.61 -8.73
N SER A 45 -9.78 4.02 -9.95
CA SER A 45 -8.53 3.80 -10.67
C SER A 45 -7.97 5.14 -11.13
N SER A 46 -6.66 5.31 -11.02
CA SER A 46 -6.02 6.49 -11.57
C SER A 46 -6.17 6.52 -13.09
N ARG A 47 -6.21 7.72 -13.66
CA ARG A 47 -6.24 7.90 -15.12
C ARG A 47 -5.07 7.18 -15.78
N PHE A 48 -3.88 7.25 -15.19
CA PHE A 48 -2.70 6.55 -15.69
C PHE A 48 -2.89 5.03 -15.75
N TYR A 49 -3.49 4.44 -14.74
CA TYR A 49 -3.82 3.02 -14.74
C TYR A 49 -4.78 2.64 -15.85
N LEU A 50 -5.82 3.44 -16.06
CA LEU A 50 -6.84 3.17 -17.08
C LEU A 50 -6.28 3.26 -18.51
N GLU A 51 -5.42 4.27 -18.78
CA GLU A 51 -4.88 4.55 -20.11
C GLU A 51 -3.66 3.68 -20.47
N ASN A 52 -2.95 3.10 -19.49
CA ASN A 52 -1.70 2.40 -19.71
C ASN A 52 -1.74 0.93 -19.26
N LYS A 53 -1.91 0.03 -20.21
CA LYS A 53 -1.92 -1.42 -19.94
C LYS A 53 -0.61 -1.93 -19.29
N ASN A 54 0.52 -1.32 -19.60
CA ASN A 54 1.83 -1.69 -19.06
C ASN A 54 1.97 -1.42 -17.55
N LEU A 55 1.07 -0.59 -16.99
CA LEU A 55 1.02 -0.32 -15.55
C LEU A 55 0.13 -1.30 -14.78
N ARG A 56 -0.48 -2.26 -15.46
CA ARG A 56 -1.34 -3.28 -14.84
C ARG A 56 -0.50 -4.42 -14.29
N PRO A 57 -0.90 -5.02 -13.16
CA PRO A 57 -0.24 -6.20 -12.63
C PRO A 57 -0.50 -7.42 -13.52
N ASP A 58 0.30 -8.48 -13.35
CA ASP A 58 0.10 -9.74 -14.04
C ASP A 58 -1.17 -10.45 -13.55
N LYS A 59 -1.51 -10.29 -12.27
CA LYS A 59 -2.74 -10.77 -11.66
C LYS A 59 -3.41 -9.66 -10.88
N GLU A 60 -4.74 -9.60 -10.92
CA GLU A 60 -5.55 -8.62 -10.21
C GLU A 60 -6.55 -9.32 -9.28
N ILE A 61 -6.61 -8.84 -8.02
CA ILE A 61 -7.53 -9.30 -6.99
C ILE A 61 -8.39 -8.11 -6.57
N ILE A 62 -9.70 -8.23 -6.75
CA ILE A 62 -10.64 -7.18 -6.36
C ILE A 62 -11.24 -7.54 -5.01
N ILE A 63 -10.67 -7.02 -3.95
CA ILE A 63 -11.09 -7.19 -2.56
C ILE A 63 -10.80 -5.88 -1.81
N ASP A 64 -11.74 -5.49 -0.94
CA ASP A 64 -11.52 -4.40 0.01
C ASP A 64 -10.62 -4.89 1.15
N ILE A 65 -9.58 -4.15 1.48
CA ILE A 65 -8.64 -4.48 2.58
C ILE A 65 -9.33 -4.52 3.96
N ARG A 66 -10.51 -3.93 4.09
CA ARG A 66 -11.36 -4.00 5.29
C ARG A 66 -12.06 -5.36 5.45
N ASP A 67 -12.23 -6.11 4.36
CA ASP A 67 -12.86 -7.43 4.40
C ASP A 67 -11.85 -8.55 4.73
N ARG A 68 -11.60 -8.74 6.04
CA ARG A 68 -10.72 -9.78 6.56
C ARG A 68 -11.13 -11.18 6.09
N THR A 69 -12.44 -11.43 5.96
CA THR A 69 -12.96 -12.74 5.55
C THR A 69 -12.64 -13.01 4.09
N ALA A 70 -12.77 -12.02 3.20
CA ALA A 70 -12.39 -12.16 1.81
C ALA A 70 -10.87 -12.33 1.64
N LEU A 71 -10.07 -11.57 2.39
CA LEU A 71 -8.60 -11.69 2.39
C LEU A 71 -8.14 -13.11 2.77
N SER A 72 -8.74 -13.73 3.79
CA SER A 72 -8.38 -15.08 4.24
C SER A 72 -8.64 -16.19 3.20
N LYS A 73 -9.40 -15.91 2.16
CA LYS A 73 -9.69 -16.86 1.07
C LYS A 73 -8.67 -16.80 -0.07
N ILE A 74 -7.74 -15.84 -0.05
CA ILE A 74 -6.70 -15.72 -1.07
C ILE A 74 -5.65 -16.82 -0.83
N LYS A 75 -5.53 -17.74 -1.80
CA LYS A 75 -4.64 -18.91 -1.68
C LYS A 75 -3.17 -18.57 -1.90
N GLU A 76 -2.89 -17.52 -2.63
CA GLU A 76 -1.56 -17.10 -3.06
C GLU A 76 -0.74 -16.41 -1.96
N VAL A 77 -1.28 -16.25 -0.76
CA VAL A 77 -0.60 -15.56 0.36
C VAL A 77 0.80 -16.10 0.63
N ASN A 78 0.99 -17.41 0.48
CA ASN A 78 2.28 -18.08 0.74
C ASN A 78 3.30 -17.92 -0.41
N GLU A 79 2.92 -17.29 -1.51
CA GLU A 79 3.77 -17.14 -2.70
C GLU A 79 4.50 -15.79 -2.75
N PHE A 80 4.10 -14.81 -1.95
CA PHE A 80 4.67 -13.47 -2.00
C PHE A 80 6.03 -13.39 -1.31
N ASP A 81 7.02 -12.88 -2.03
CA ASP A 81 8.36 -12.56 -1.51
C ASP A 81 8.39 -11.19 -0.80
N GLY A 82 7.46 -10.29 -1.14
CA GLY A 82 7.33 -8.99 -0.52
C GLY A 82 5.98 -8.32 -0.78
N VAL A 83 5.64 -7.38 0.08
CA VAL A 83 4.40 -6.62 -0.01
C VAL A 83 4.69 -5.12 -0.04
N PHE A 84 4.07 -4.43 -0.98
CA PHE A 84 3.99 -2.97 -1.03
C PHE A 84 2.55 -2.55 -0.71
N HIS A 85 2.34 -2.08 0.50
CA HIS A 85 1.03 -1.65 0.96
C HIS A 85 0.81 -0.15 0.71
N LEU A 86 0.06 0.16 -0.36
CA LEU A 86 -0.25 1.52 -0.80
C LEU A 86 -1.75 1.82 -0.73
N ALA A 87 -2.59 0.82 -0.47
CA ALA A 87 -4.03 1.01 -0.31
C ALA A 87 -4.30 1.84 0.94
N ALA A 88 -4.98 2.95 0.77
CA ALA A 88 -5.38 3.85 1.85
C ALA A 88 -6.45 4.82 1.37
N GLN A 89 -7.23 5.38 2.29
CA GLN A 89 -7.90 6.65 2.08
C GLN A 89 -6.81 7.74 2.19
N ALA A 90 -6.49 8.43 1.08
CA ALA A 90 -5.29 9.26 0.94
C ALA A 90 -5.54 10.77 1.02
N LEU A 91 -6.81 11.20 1.11
CA LEU A 91 -7.19 12.61 1.03
C LEU A 91 -7.55 13.19 2.40
N VAL A 92 -6.79 14.18 2.85
CA VAL A 92 -7.03 14.87 4.14
C VAL A 92 -8.44 15.46 4.21
N GLN A 93 -8.91 16.10 3.13
CA GLN A 93 -10.26 16.69 3.12
C GLN A 93 -11.37 15.66 3.29
N ASP A 94 -11.21 14.47 2.72
CA ASP A 94 -12.18 13.39 2.84
C ASP A 94 -12.16 12.76 4.24
N SER A 95 -11.00 12.78 4.92
CA SER A 95 -10.91 12.27 6.29
C SER A 95 -11.75 13.08 7.28
N TYR A 96 -11.90 14.39 7.06
CA TYR A 96 -12.81 15.21 7.88
C TYR A 96 -14.29 14.88 7.65
N LYS A 97 -14.65 14.54 6.41
CA LYS A 97 -16.05 14.20 6.07
C LYS A 97 -16.41 12.77 6.50
N HIS A 98 -15.44 11.86 6.40
CA HIS A 98 -15.60 10.43 6.62
C HIS A 98 -14.51 9.88 7.56
N PRO A 99 -14.44 10.34 8.82
CA PRO A 99 -13.36 9.95 9.74
C PRO A 99 -13.37 8.46 10.06
N LEU A 100 -14.53 7.86 10.28
CA LEU A 100 -14.64 6.43 10.57
C LEU A 100 -14.16 5.56 9.40
N GLU A 101 -14.55 5.88 8.17
CA GLU A 101 -14.09 5.18 6.97
C GLU A 101 -12.59 5.33 6.77
N THR A 102 -12.03 6.49 7.14
CA THR A 102 -10.60 6.75 7.08
C THR A 102 -9.83 5.84 8.04
N PHE A 103 -10.26 5.74 9.30
CA PHE A 103 -9.65 4.83 10.27
C PHE A 103 -9.85 3.36 9.89
N ASP A 104 -11.03 3.01 9.41
CA ASP A 104 -11.34 1.65 8.98
C ASP A 104 -10.43 1.22 7.82
N SER A 105 -10.24 2.08 6.83
CA SER A 105 -9.32 1.81 5.73
C SER A 105 -7.85 1.82 6.15
N ASN A 106 -7.40 2.89 6.82
CA ASN A 106 -5.97 3.13 7.03
C ASN A 106 -5.41 2.34 8.20
N VAL A 107 -6.17 2.15 9.28
CA VAL A 107 -5.73 1.42 10.46
C VAL A 107 -6.13 -0.04 10.36
N LEU A 108 -7.45 -0.33 10.33
CA LEU A 108 -7.91 -1.72 10.32
C LEU A 108 -7.58 -2.43 9.01
N GLY A 109 -7.71 -1.75 7.87
CA GLY A 109 -7.31 -2.30 6.58
C GLY A 109 -5.83 -2.65 6.52
N THR A 110 -4.95 -1.80 7.03
CA THR A 110 -3.50 -2.08 7.13
C THR A 110 -3.23 -3.26 8.07
N ALA A 111 -3.89 -3.30 9.23
CA ALA A 111 -3.77 -4.42 10.16
C ALA A 111 -4.25 -5.74 9.53
N ASN A 112 -5.34 -5.73 8.78
CA ASN A 112 -5.83 -6.91 8.07
C ASN A 112 -4.85 -7.44 7.02
N ILE A 113 -4.22 -6.54 6.24
CA ILE A 113 -3.21 -6.93 5.26
C ILE A 113 -1.97 -7.49 5.96
N LEU A 114 -1.53 -6.89 7.06
CA LEU A 114 -0.40 -7.39 7.83
C LEU A 114 -0.70 -8.78 8.42
N ASP A 115 -1.86 -8.97 9.04
CA ASP A 115 -2.32 -10.27 9.57
C ASP A 115 -2.41 -11.34 8.45
N PHE A 116 -2.89 -10.93 7.27
CA PHE A 116 -2.98 -11.80 6.10
C PHE A 116 -1.62 -12.34 5.63
N VAL A 117 -0.56 -11.52 5.68
CA VAL A 117 0.74 -11.90 5.09
C VAL A 117 1.82 -12.30 6.09
N ILE A 118 1.67 -11.98 7.39
CA ILE A 118 2.75 -12.11 8.39
C ILE A 118 3.25 -13.54 8.57
N ASN A 119 2.40 -14.52 8.34
CA ASN A 119 2.74 -15.93 8.46
C ASN A 119 3.20 -16.57 7.14
N SER A 120 3.33 -15.79 6.07
CA SER A 120 3.81 -16.30 4.78
C SER A 120 5.30 -16.70 4.89
N PRO A 121 5.66 -17.96 4.60
CA PRO A 121 7.05 -18.43 4.77
C PRO A 121 8.03 -17.79 3.79
N ARG A 122 7.55 -17.24 2.69
CA ARG A 122 8.37 -16.57 1.67
C ARG A 122 8.57 -15.09 1.91
N LEU A 123 7.73 -14.48 2.73
CA LEU A 123 7.74 -13.03 2.94
C LEU A 123 9.09 -12.55 3.50
N LYS A 124 9.73 -11.63 2.78
CA LYS A 124 11.01 -11.02 3.16
C LYS A 124 10.83 -9.60 3.71
N PHE A 125 9.82 -8.88 3.25
CA PHE A 125 9.52 -7.54 3.73
C PHE A 125 8.05 -7.17 3.53
N PHE A 126 7.60 -6.26 4.37
CA PHE A 126 6.34 -5.53 4.25
C PHE A 126 6.64 -4.04 4.27
N LEU A 127 6.41 -3.35 3.16
CA LEU A 127 6.58 -1.90 3.05
C LEU A 127 5.22 -1.24 3.09
N CYS A 128 4.98 -0.42 4.11
CA CYS A 128 3.75 0.38 4.23
C CYS A 128 4.03 1.84 3.90
N ALA A 129 3.28 2.40 2.97
CA ALA A 129 3.36 3.82 2.66
C ALA A 129 2.59 4.63 3.71
N THR A 130 3.31 5.40 4.50
CA THR A 130 2.76 6.36 5.46
C THR A 130 2.81 7.79 4.91
N THR A 131 2.99 8.78 5.76
CA THR A 131 3.05 10.20 5.41
C THR A 131 4.00 10.95 6.34
N ASP A 132 4.59 12.04 5.90
CA ASP A 132 5.33 12.99 6.73
C ASP A 132 4.47 13.63 7.84
N LYS A 133 3.16 13.64 7.66
CA LYS A 133 2.19 14.17 8.64
C LYS A 133 2.07 13.33 9.93
N VAL A 134 2.74 12.18 9.99
CA VAL A 134 2.85 11.39 11.24
C VAL A 134 3.81 12.04 12.25
N TYR A 135 4.70 12.91 11.79
CA TYR A 135 5.58 13.66 12.68
C TYR A 135 4.89 14.84 13.33
N GLN A 136 5.30 15.15 14.54
CA GLN A 136 4.86 16.37 15.21
C GLN A 136 5.33 17.59 14.40
N SER A 137 4.41 18.50 14.11
CA SER A 137 4.74 19.74 13.39
C SER A 137 5.84 20.51 14.11
N SER A 138 6.93 20.78 13.40
CA SER A 138 8.05 21.57 13.93
C SER A 138 8.00 22.99 13.36
N ILE A 139 8.19 23.98 14.23
CA ILE A 139 8.40 25.39 13.83
C ILE A 139 9.73 25.53 13.07
N PHE A 140 10.67 24.62 13.33
CA PHE A 140 11.96 24.58 12.65
C PHE A 140 11.81 23.82 11.34
N ARG A 141 12.01 24.48 10.21
CA ARG A 141 11.96 23.89 8.87
C ARG A 141 13.21 23.04 8.58
N LYS A 142 13.40 21.95 9.31
CA LYS A 142 14.40 20.92 9.00
C LYS A 142 13.71 19.70 8.36
N PRO A 143 14.43 18.91 7.54
CA PRO A 143 13.94 17.59 7.13
C PRO A 143 13.66 16.72 8.36
N TYR A 144 12.60 15.90 8.29
CA TYR A 144 12.31 14.92 9.33
C TYR A 144 13.28 13.73 9.25
N GLU A 145 13.60 13.19 10.41
CA GLU A 145 14.41 11.98 10.58
C GLU A 145 13.60 10.91 11.34
N GLU A 146 14.01 9.65 11.29
CA GLU A 146 13.30 8.52 11.91
C GLU A 146 13.19 8.65 13.44
N ILE A 147 14.09 9.40 14.06
CA ILE A 147 14.12 9.68 15.50
C ILE A 147 13.24 10.86 15.93
N ASP A 148 12.70 11.62 14.96
CA ASP A 148 11.87 12.77 15.28
C ASP A 148 10.55 12.32 15.93
N GLN A 149 10.03 13.16 16.81
CA GLN A 149 8.83 12.85 17.59
C GLN A 149 7.63 12.66 16.66
N LEU A 150 6.95 11.53 16.84
CA LEU A 150 5.65 11.32 16.22
C LEU A 150 4.59 12.10 16.99
N GLY A 151 3.67 12.69 16.25
CA GLY A 151 2.55 13.43 16.81
C GLY A 151 1.57 13.64 15.69
N ALA A 152 0.49 12.87 15.69
CA ALA A 152 -0.56 13.01 14.70
C ALA A 152 -0.98 14.49 14.58
N GLY A 153 -1.08 14.96 13.34
CA GLY A 153 -1.70 16.25 13.07
C GLY A 153 -3.16 16.27 13.55
N ASP A 154 -3.77 17.44 13.50
CA ASP A 154 -5.13 17.67 13.98
C ASP A 154 -6.20 17.13 13.03
N ASP A 155 -5.87 16.15 12.20
CA ASP A 155 -6.79 15.59 11.21
C ASP A 155 -6.81 14.04 11.25
N PRO A 156 -7.97 13.42 10.92
CA PRO A 156 -8.13 11.97 10.97
C PRO A 156 -7.21 11.22 10.01
N TYR A 157 -6.81 11.80 8.88
CA TYR A 157 -5.86 11.19 7.95
C TYR A 157 -4.50 11.01 8.62
N SER A 158 -3.93 12.09 9.17
CA SER A 158 -2.62 12.06 9.83
C SER A 158 -2.60 11.08 11.01
N ALA A 159 -3.68 11.08 11.82
CA ALA A 159 -3.82 10.17 12.95
C ALA A 159 -3.98 8.68 12.53
N SER A 160 -4.44 8.42 11.31
CA SER A 160 -4.69 7.07 10.80
C SER A 160 -3.49 6.46 10.05
N LYS A 161 -2.41 7.24 9.83
CA LYS A 161 -1.24 6.82 9.05
C LYS A 161 -0.05 6.48 9.95
#